data_35499803ee693a65bd926196550e97f7
#
_entry.id   35499803ee693a65bd926196550e97f7
#
_cell.length_a   1.000
_cell.length_b   1.000
_cell.length_c   1.000
_cell.angle_alpha   90.00
_cell.angle_beta   90.00
_cell.angle_gamma   90.00
#
_symmetry.space_group_name_H-M   'P 1'
#
loop_
_entity.id
_entity.type
_entity.pdbx_description
1 polymer ?
#
loop_
_entity_poly.entity_id
_entity_poly.type
_entity_poly.pdbx_seq_one_letter_code
_entity_poly.pdbx_strand_id
1 'polypeptide(L)'
;ETDGIAGYQLFEAGSGIPIGPVESLSDEWVDLILHTLKESERLGLEFAMHNCPGWSSSGGPWITPDKAMQIITWSETKITVGKQVRIQLPTPKHMFDYYIDTYCLAIPANMKVIPRLSILELSNRLDKDGVLTWDVPTGEWLIMRFGQTAKDQKNKSAPSKSTGLDCDKFSTEALDYHLNCMFKRLMPAMEKIAKHSKIGLLIDSYETGDQDWTSDMPAYFEQSHGYELYPFLPVLANKIVESEESTKRFLFDFRRVRADMFAERYYGHFQKRCKEKGIITYTEPYGGNMMEELQVAQQLDINMGEF
;
A
#
# COMPACT_ATOMS: atom_id res chain seq x y z
N GLU A 1 -30.38 20.76 14.51
CA GLU A 1 -30.48 22.16 14.02
C GLU A 1 -30.44 23.19 15.16
N THR A 2 -31.21 22.99 16.22
CA THR A 2 -31.22 23.93 17.37
C THR A 2 -29.87 24.01 18.11
N ASP A 3 -29.05 22.99 18.04
CA ASP A 3 -27.78 22.87 18.76
C ASP A 3 -26.57 23.27 17.89
N GLY A 4 -26.79 23.75 16.66
CA GLY A 4 -25.75 24.22 15.75
C GLY A 4 -24.97 23.11 15.05
N ILE A 5 -25.43 21.85 15.07
CA ILE A 5 -24.80 20.74 14.38
C ILE A 5 -25.02 20.87 12.87
N ALA A 6 -23.95 20.91 12.09
CA ALA A 6 -23.97 21.04 10.63
C ALA A 6 -23.88 19.71 9.87
N GLY A 7 -23.37 18.68 10.51
CA GLY A 7 -23.18 17.37 9.89
C GLY A 7 -22.66 16.34 10.88
N TYR A 8 -22.42 15.14 10.40
CA TYR A 8 -21.88 14.04 11.21
C TYR A 8 -21.08 13.05 10.35
N GLN A 9 -20.21 12.31 11.01
CA GLN A 9 -19.40 11.28 10.40
C GLN A 9 -19.76 9.92 10.98
N LEU A 10 -19.92 8.92 10.11
CA LEU A 10 -20.18 7.54 10.49
C LEU A 10 -18.86 6.79 10.64
N PHE A 11 -18.63 6.26 11.83
CA PHE A 11 -17.53 5.37 12.19
C PHE A 11 -18.03 3.95 12.38
N GLU A 12 -17.57 3.01 11.57
CA GLU A 12 -17.89 1.59 11.70
C GLU A 12 -16.77 0.87 12.45
N ALA A 13 -16.74 1.02 13.76
CA ALA A 13 -15.72 0.47 14.63
C ALA A 13 -16.20 -0.80 15.35
N GLY A 14 -15.30 -1.82 15.43
CA GLY A 14 -15.55 -3.10 16.14
C GLY A 14 -14.63 -3.32 17.34
N SER A 15 -13.69 -2.44 17.62
CA SER A 15 -12.72 -2.61 18.72
C SER A 15 -13.34 -2.32 20.07
N GLY A 16 -13.31 -3.33 20.97
CA GLY A 16 -13.84 -3.19 22.33
C GLY A 16 -15.36 -3.06 22.45
N ILE A 17 -16.09 -3.22 21.35
CA ILE A 17 -17.54 -3.10 21.28
C ILE A 17 -18.14 -4.46 20.92
N PRO A 18 -19.26 -4.88 21.55
CA PRO A 18 -19.97 -6.09 21.14
C PRO A 18 -20.39 -6.01 19.66
N ILE A 19 -20.34 -7.14 18.96
CA ILE A 19 -20.74 -7.21 17.56
C ILE A 19 -22.22 -6.83 17.45
N GLY A 20 -22.51 -5.83 16.61
CA GLY A 20 -23.88 -5.42 16.28
C GLY A 20 -24.61 -6.47 15.43
N PRO A 21 -25.95 -6.40 15.33
CA PRO A 21 -26.72 -7.35 14.52
C PRO A 21 -26.56 -7.13 13.02
N VAL A 22 -26.22 -5.92 12.59
CA VAL A 22 -26.10 -5.54 11.17
C VAL A 22 -24.68 -5.76 10.68
N GLU A 23 -24.55 -6.55 9.63
CA GLU A 23 -23.26 -6.86 9.01
C GLU A 23 -22.92 -5.80 7.94
N SER A 24 -21.68 -5.33 7.95
CA SER A 24 -21.15 -4.39 6.95
C SER A 24 -21.42 -4.88 5.52
N LEU A 25 -21.85 -3.97 4.65
CA LEU A 25 -22.17 -4.23 3.24
C LEU A 25 -23.33 -5.23 3.01
N SER A 26 -24.05 -5.65 4.06
CA SER A 26 -25.31 -6.36 3.90
C SER A 26 -26.39 -5.47 3.28
N ASP A 27 -27.50 -6.05 2.83
CA ASP A 27 -28.64 -5.26 2.33
C ASP A 27 -29.19 -4.35 3.42
N GLU A 28 -29.32 -4.84 4.64
CA GLU A 28 -29.77 -4.06 5.79
C GLU A 28 -28.82 -2.89 6.11
N TRP A 29 -27.49 -3.12 6.03
CA TRP A 29 -26.51 -2.05 6.21
C TRP A 29 -26.65 -0.97 5.14
N VAL A 30 -26.80 -1.36 3.87
CA VAL A 30 -27.02 -0.41 2.77
C VAL A 30 -28.31 0.40 2.99
N ASP A 31 -29.39 -0.25 3.41
CA ASP A 31 -30.67 0.41 3.67
C ASP A 31 -30.57 1.43 4.81
N LEU A 32 -29.83 1.11 5.87
CA LEU A 32 -29.57 2.03 6.98
C LEU A 32 -28.72 3.24 6.55
N ILE A 33 -27.67 3.04 5.76
CA ILE A 33 -26.86 4.15 5.22
C ILE A 33 -27.73 5.06 4.34
N LEU A 34 -28.56 4.48 3.47
CA LEU A 34 -29.44 5.26 2.61
C LEU A 34 -30.54 5.97 3.38
N HIS A 35 -31.06 5.37 4.46
CA HIS A 35 -31.99 6.03 5.37
C HIS A 35 -31.33 7.23 6.04
N THR A 36 -30.14 7.04 6.59
CA THR A 36 -29.35 8.10 7.22
C THR A 36 -29.11 9.27 6.26
N LEU A 37 -28.75 8.98 5.01
CA LEU A 37 -28.54 10.00 3.99
C LEU A 37 -29.83 10.77 3.65
N LYS A 38 -31.01 10.07 3.58
CA LYS A 38 -32.30 10.75 3.38
C LYS A 38 -32.64 11.70 4.50
N GLU A 39 -32.38 11.32 5.75
CA GLU A 39 -32.61 12.20 6.90
C GLU A 39 -31.64 13.39 6.90
N SER A 40 -30.37 13.18 6.50
CA SER A 40 -29.41 14.27 6.31
C SER A 40 -29.91 15.29 5.29
N GLU A 41 -30.35 14.82 4.14
CA GLU A 41 -30.92 15.67 3.08
C GLU A 41 -32.16 16.44 3.58
N ARG A 42 -33.06 15.76 4.31
CA ARG A 42 -34.26 16.37 4.89
C ARG A 42 -33.95 17.47 5.92
N LEU A 43 -32.87 17.30 6.68
CA LEU A 43 -32.47 18.22 7.75
C LEU A 43 -31.43 19.27 7.31
N GLY A 44 -30.91 19.17 6.09
CA GLY A 44 -29.85 20.06 5.60
C GLY A 44 -28.50 19.80 6.27
N LEU A 45 -28.22 18.54 6.70
CA LEU A 45 -26.98 18.14 7.36
C LEU A 45 -26.01 17.54 6.37
N GLU A 46 -24.72 17.76 6.59
CA GLU A 46 -23.65 17.04 5.87
C GLU A 46 -23.51 15.61 6.41
N PHE A 47 -23.27 14.64 5.52
CA PHE A 47 -23.00 13.25 5.86
C PHE A 47 -21.65 12.82 5.35
N ALA A 48 -20.78 12.30 6.23
CA ALA A 48 -19.53 11.67 5.86
C ALA A 48 -19.41 10.27 6.45
N MET A 49 -18.61 9.41 5.84
CA MET A 49 -18.31 8.08 6.33
C MET A 49 -16.89 7.67 5.99
N HIS A 50 -16.37 6.72 6.72
CA HIS A 50 -15.08 6.09 6.38
C HIS A 50 -15.15 5.38 5.03
N ASN A 51 -14.02 5.33 4.34
CA ASN A 51 -13.92 4.63 3.07
C ASN A 51 -13.79 3.11 3.24
N CYS A 52 -13.66 2.62 4.47
CA CYS A 52 -13.61 1.19 4.80
C CYS A 52 -14.25 0.94 6.19
N PRO A 53 -14.59 -0.32 6.52
CA PRO A 53 -14.85 -0.70 7.90
C PRO A 53 -13.59 -0.55 8.76
N GLY A 54 -13.74 -0.04 9.98
CA GLY A 54 -12.63 0.40 10.83
C GLY A 54 -12.21 1.82 10.50
N TRP A 55 -11.06 2.25 11.03
CA TRP A 55 -10.58 3.64 10.84
C TRP A 55 -9.16 3.75 10.29
N SER A 56 -8.44 2.65 10.11
CA SER A 56 -7.00 2.72 9.89
C SER A 56 -6.57 3.08 8.47
N SER A 57 -7.35 2.79 7.45
CA SER A 57 -6.94 2.97 6.07
C SER A 57 -8.01 2.44 5.10
N SER A 58 -7.63 1.85 3.95
CA SER A 58 -8.51 1.30 2.94
C SER A 58 -8.29 -0.20 2.80
N GLY A 59 -9.25 -0.99 3.19
CA GLY A 59 -9.16 -2.45 3.16
C GLY A 59 -10.47 -3.14 3.47
N GLY A 60 -10.43 -4.47 3.49
CA GLY A 60 -11.61 -5.28 3.78
C GLY A 60 -11.49 -6.71 3.26
N PRO A 61 -12.50 -7.58 3.51
CA PRO A 61 -12.45 -9.00 3.16
C PRO A 61 -12.43 -9.27 1.63
N TRP A 62 -12.66 -8.27 0.81
CA TRP A 62 -12.55 -8.36 -0.65
C TRP A 62 -11.13 -8.17 -1.19
N ILE A 63 -10.18 -7.69 -0.38
CA ILE A 63 -8.81 -7.48 -0.83
C ILE A 63 -8.07 -8.82 -0.88
N THR A 64 -7.64 -9.19 -2.07
CA THR A 64 -6.83 -10.39 -2.34
C THR A 64 -5.33 -10.07 -2.20
N PRO A 65 -4.46 -11.08 -2.00
CA PRO A 65 -3.03 -10.85 -1.79
C PRO A 65 -2.34 -10.02 -2.89
N ASP A 66 -2.79 -10.13 -4.14
CA ASP A 66 -2.27 -9.35 -5.29
C ASP A 66 -2.67 -7.87 -5.28
N LYS A 67 -3.65 -7.49 -4.48
CA LYS A 67 -4.14 -6.12 -4.28
C LYS A 67 -3.85 -5.57 -2.89
N ALA A 68 -3.27 -6.39 -2.03
CA ALA A 68 -2.89 -6.00 -0.68
C ALA A 68 -1.58 -5.21 -0.66
N MET A 69 -1.28 -4.55 0.46
CA MET A 69 0.02 -3.92 0.71
C MET A 69 1.15 -4.90 0.37
N GLN A 70 2.13 -4.46 -0.41
CA GLN A 70 3.26 -5.28 -0.85
C GLN A 70 4.53 -4.94 -0.08
N ILE A 71 5.37 -5.95 0.13
CA ILE A 71 6.72 -5.81 0.65
C ILE A 71 7.72 -6.54 -0.23
N ILE A 72 8.96 -6.02 -0.27
CA ILE A 72 10.08 -6.71 -0.88
C ILE A 72 10.66 -7.73 0.10
N THR A 73 10.96 -8.91 -0.40
CA THR A 73 11.59 -9.99 0.37
C THR A 73 12.74 -10.60 -0.43
N TRP A 74 13.68 -11.28 0.23
CA TRP A 74 14.80 -11.89 -0.45
C TRP A 74 15.30 -13.18 0.23
N SER A 75 16.00 -13.99 -0.56
CA SER A 75 16.79 -15.12 -0.08
C SER A 75 18.25 -14.97 -0.55
N GLU A 76 19.18 -15.55 0.20
CA GLU A 76 20.61 -15.47 -0.06
C GLU A 76 21.19 -16.88 -0.29
N THR A 77 22.02 -17.05 -1.32
CA THR A 77 22.72 -18.30 -1.62
C THR A 77 24.17 -18.02 -1.98
N LYS A 78 25.12 -18.62 -1.25
CA LYS A 78 26.54 -18.48 -1.54
C LYS A 78 26.99 -19.46 -2.61
N ILE A 79 27.83 -19.02 -3.54
CA ILE A 79 28.47 -19.84 -4.60
C ILE A 79 29.96 -19.55 -4.64
N THR A 80 30.76 -20.62 -4.64
CA THR A 80 32.25 -20.54 -4.58
C THR A 80 32.92 -21.21 -5.77
N VAL A 81 32.23 -21.49 -6.87
CA VAL A 81 32.76 -22.32 -7.99
C VAL A 81 32.84 -21.48 -9.26
N GLY A 82 34.04 -21.35 -9.79
CA GLY A 82 34.30 -20.75 -11.13
C GLY A 82 33.96 -21.70 -12.29
N LYS A 83 32.70 -22.11 -12.43
CA LYS A 83 32.17 -22.91 -13.53
C LYS A 83 30.66 -22.72 -13.69
N GLN A 84 30.12 -23.24 -14.77
CA GLN A 84 28.66 -23.24 -14.96
C GLN A 84 27.96 -23.99 -13.82
N VAL A 85 26.93 -23.35 -13.26
CA VAL A 85 26.05 -23.93 -12.25
C VAL A 85 24.61 -23.96 -12.75
N ARG A 86 23.91 -25.00 -12.31
CA ARG A 86 22.46 -25.07 -12.41
C ARG A 86 21.92 -25.41 -11.01
N ILE A 87 21.30 -24.41 -10.33
CA ILE A 87 20.98 -24.56 -8.91
C ILE A 87 19.57 -24.01 -8.63
N GLN A 88 18.85 -24.74 -7.78
CA GLN A 88 17.57 -24.27 -7.23
C GLN A 88 17.85 -23.22 -6.16
N LEU A 89 17.37 -22.00 -6.38
CA LEU A 89 17.42 -20.95 -5.36
C LEU A 89 16.21 -21.07 -4.41
N PRO A 90 16.42 -20.91 -3.09
CA PRO A 90 15.31 -20.88 -2.15
C PRO A 90 14.33 -19.77 -2.53
N THR A 91 13.03 -20.07 -2.50
CA THR A 91 12.00 -19.02 -2.59
C THR A 91 12.10 -18.15 -1.34
N PRO A 92 12.13 -16.82 -1.46
CA PRO A 92 12.07 -15.91 -0.32
C PRO A 92 10.84 -16.15 0.55
N LYS A 93 10.93 -15.73 1.82
CA LYS A 93 9.79 -15.79 2.73
C LYS A 93 8.61 -14.99 2.16
N HIS A 94 7.44 -15.60 2.12
CA HIS A 94 6.23 -14.98 1.55
C HIS A 94 4.99 -15.34 2.37
N MET A 95 3.89 -14.63 2.11
CA MET A 95 2.61 -14.81 2.78
C MET A 95 1.51 -15.19 1.78
N PHE A 96 0.49 -15.88 2.25
CA PHE A 96 -0.73 -16.22 1.47
C PHE A 96 -0.48 -17.01 0.18
N ASP A 97 0.61 -17.79 0.11
CA ASP A 97 1.07 -18.46 -1.12
C ASP A 97 1.21 -17.50 -2.33
N TYR A 98 1.45 -16.22 -2.04
CA TYR A 98 1.61 -15.16 -3.02
C TYR A 98 3.04 -14.63 -3.04
N TYR A 99 3.73 -14.86 -4.16
CA TYR A 99 5.10 -14.44 -4.38
C TYR A 99 5.33 -14.18 -5.88
N ILE A 100 6.02 -13.09 -6.19
CA ILE A 100 6.44 -12.76 -7.55
C ILE A 100 7.92 -12.41 -7.53
N ASP A 101 8.74 -13.11 -8.32
CA ASP A 101 10.14 -12.75 -8.52
C ASP A 101 10.27 -11.36 -9.13
N THR A 102 11.19 -10.54 -8.61
CA THR A 102 11.50 -9.21 -9.14
C THR A 102 12.90 -9.13 -9.71
N TYR A 103 13.91 -9.47 -8.91
CA TYR A 103 15.31 -9.45 -9.32
C TYR A 103 16.10 -10.64 -8.76
N CYS A 104 17.03 -11.13 -9.56
CA CYS A 104 18.08 -12.04 -9.12
C CYS A 104 19.44 -11.36 -9.32
N LEU A 105 20.14 -11.09 -8.25
CA LEU A 105 21.41 -10.36 -8.27
C LEU A 105 22.54 -11.24 -7.77
N ALA A 106 23.73 -11.13 -8.38
CA ALA A 106 24.97 -11.70 -7.86
C ALA A 106 25.89 -10.57 -7.38
N ILE A 107 26.34 -10.64 -6.13
CA ILE A 107 27.28 -9.69 -5.54
C ILE A 107 28.52 -10.41 -5.02
N PRO A 108 29.73 -9.79 -5.02
CA PRO A 108 30.92 -10.36 -4.41
C PRO A 108 30.69 -10.62 -2.92
N ALA A 109 30.88 -11.89 -2.47
CA ALA A 109 30.54 -12.32 -1.12
C ALA A 109 31.46 -11.77 -0.03
N ASN A 110 32.74 -11.49 -0.36
CA ASN A 110 33.79 -11.13 0.60
C ASN A 110 34.05 -9.62 0.71
N MET A 111 33.20 -8.78 0.11
CA MET A 111 33.36 -7.33 0.14
C MET A 111 32.46 -6.70 1.21
N LYS A 112 33.05 -5.89 2.10
CA LYS A 112 32.30 -5.08 3.06
C LYS A 112 31.57 -3.92 2.36
N VAL A 113 32.20 -3.33 1.37
CA VAL A 113 31.62 -2.30 0.49
C VAL A 113 31.58 -2.88 -0.93
N ILE A 114 30.43 -2.96 -1.53
CA ILE A 114 30.20 -3.59 -2.83
C ILE A 114 30.22 -2.50 -3.90
N PRO A 115 31.20 -2.52 -4.85
CA PRO A 115 31.17 -1.59 -5.97
C PRO A 115 29.91 -1.84 -6.82
N ARG A 116 29.18 -0.78 -7.17
CA ARG A 116 27.94 -0.89 -7.95
C ARG A 116 28.14 -1.69 -9.26
N LEU A 117 29.24 -1.44 -9.95
CA LEU A 117 29.57 -2.12 -11.21
C LEU A 117 29.91 -3.61 -11.05
N SER A 118 30.13 -4.09 -9.82
CA SER A 118 30.34 -5.52 -9.56
C SER A 118 29.06 -6.29 -9.27
N ILE A 119 27.93 -5.61 -9.22
CA ILE A 119 26.60 -6.22 -9.03
C ILE A 119 26.09 -6.67 -10.39
N LEU A 120 25.86 -7.98 -10.53
CA LEU A 120 25.39 -8.57 -11.78
C LEU A 120 23.90 -8.88 -11.68
N GLU A 121 23.15 -8.43 -12.67
CA GLU A 121 21.71 -8.73 -12.80
C GLU A 121 21.56 -10.07 -13.53
N LEU A 122 20.88 -11.04 -12.92
CA LEU A 122 20.73 -12.42 -13.38
C LEU A 122 19.27 -12.86 -13.55
N SER A 123 18.30 -11.95 -13.50
CA SER A 123 16.87 -12.31 -13.51
C SER A 123 16.49 -13.08 -14.78
N ASN A 124 17.09 -12.75 -15.92
CA ASN A 124 16.89 -13.46 -17.18
C ASN A 124 17.51 -14.88 -17.23
N ARG A 125 18.28 -15.28 -16.21
CA ARG A 125 18.89 -16.59 -16.04
C ARG A 125 18.20 -17.44 -14.98
N LEU A 126 17.23 -16.87 -14.28
CA LEU A 126 16.35 -17.53 -13.34
C LEU A 126 15.08 -17.98 -14.07
N ASP A 127 14.78 -19.26 -14.04
CA ASP A 127 13.55 -19.76 -14.64
C ASP A 127 12.36 -19.60 -13.68
N LYS A 128 11.14 -19.85 -14.20
CA LYS A 128 9.87 -19.75 -13.44
C LYS A 128 9.80 -20.68 -12.21
N ASP A 129 10.62 -21.73 -12.20
CA ASP A 129 10.68 -22.70 -11.11
C ASP A 129 11.76 -22.30 -10.08
N GLY A 130 12.45 -21.17 -10.29
CA GLY A 130 13.48 -20.64 -9.42
C GLY A 130 14.85 -21.33 -9.58
N VAL A 131 15.09 -21.97 -10.73
CA VAL A 131 16.39 -22.56 -11.05
C VAL A 131 17.26 -21.53 -11.78
N LEU A 132 18.38 -21.17 -11.18
CA LEU A 132 19.39 -20.31 -11.78
C LEU A 132 20.38 -21.15 -12.61
N THR A 133 20.57 -20.76 -13.89
CA THR A 133 21.61 -21.28 -14.75
C THR A 133 22.61 -20.18 -15.08
N TRP A 134 23.85 -20.29 -14.59
CA TRP A 134 24.82 -19.21 -14.69
C TRP A 134 26.25 -19.70 -14.82
N ASP A 135 27.04 -19.05 -15.70
CA ASP A 135 28.47 -19.21 -15.80
C ASP A 135 29.14 -18.30 -14.75
N VAL A 136 29.52 -18.91 -13.62
CA VAL A 136 30.03 -18.19 -12.46
C VAL A 136 31.45 -17.70 -12.70
N PRO A 137 31.72 -16.38 -12.63
CA PRO A 137 33.10 -15.87 -12.67
C PRO A 137 33.92 -16.37 -11.48
N THR A 138 35.25 -16.38 -11.63
CA THR A 138 36.17 -16.74 -10.54
C THR A 138 35.92 -15.82 -9.33
N GLY A 139 35.82 -16.42 -8.15
CA GLY A 139 35.58 -15.71 -6.88
C GLY A 139 34.44 -16.31 -6.06
N GLU A 140 34.14 -15.67 -4.96
CA GLU A 140 32.98 -16.00 -4.09
C GLU A 140 31.84 -15.04 -4.34
N TRP A 141 30.67 -15.58 -4.59
CA TRP A 141 29.49 -14.84 -4.93
C TRP A 141 28.35 -15.10 -3.94
N LEU A 142 27.59 -14.05 -3.63
CA LEU A 142 26.32 -14.14 -2.93
C LEU A 142 25.21 -13.85 -3.93
N ILE A 143 24.37 -14.84 -4.20
CA ILE A 143 23.18 -14.67 -5.02
C ILE A 143 22.05 -14.19 -4.11
N MET A 144 21.42 -13.11 -4.47
CA MET A 144 20.26 -12.55 -3.79
C MET A 144 19.06 -12.64 -4.74
N ARG A 145 18.08 -13.46 -4.39
CA ARG A 145 16.80 -13.57 -5.10
C ARG A 145 15.78 -12.68 -4.39
N PHE A 146 15.35 -11.63 -5.05
CA PHE A 146 14.35 -10.68 -4.56
C PHE A 146 12.99 -10.97 -5.18
N GLY A 147 11.94 -10.74 -4.42
CA GLY A 147 10.58 -10.78 -4.92
C GLY A 147 9.62 -10.03 -4.02
N GLN A 148 8.43 -9.78 -4.53
CA GLN A 148 7.35 -9.15 -3.79
C GLN A 148 6.39 -10.18 -3.22
N THR A 149 5.84 -9.88 -2.06
CA THR A 149 4.76 -10.63 -1.42
C THR A 149 3.80 -9.69 -0.72
N ALA A 150 2.58 -10.16 -0.48
CA ALA A 150 1.62 -9.42 0.32
C ALA A 150 2.07 -9.33 1.78
N LYS A 151 1.75 -8.20 2.41
CA LYS A 151 1.89 -8.02 3.86
C LYS A 151 0.60 -8.47 4.55
N ASP A 152 0.69 -9.21 5.65
CA ASP A 152 -0.46 -9.53 6.50
C ASP A 152 -0.84 -8.32 7.37
N GLN A 153 -1.25 -7.26 6.68
CA GLN A 153 -1.78 -6.07 7.31
C GLN A 153 -3.28 -5.99 7.05
N LYS A 154 -4.07 -5.74 8.09
CA LYS A 154 -5.53 -5.72 8.00
C LYS A 154 -6.06 -4.33 8.37
N ASN A 155 -7.26 -4.03 7.89
CA ASN A 155 -7.99 -2.83 8.27
C ASN A 155 -8.26 -2.87 9.78
N LYS A 156 -7.60 -1.97 10.50
CA LYS A 156 -7.60 -1.92 11.96
C LYS A 156 -8.96 -1.51 12.50
N SER A 157 -9.34 -2.10 13.62
CA SER A 157 -10.57 -1.80 14.33
C SER A 157 -11.87 -2.06 13.57
N ALA A 158 -11.81 -2.74 12.44
CA ALA A 158 -13.01 -3.18 11.74
C ALA A 158 -13.77 -4.27 12.54
N PRO A 159 -15.10 -4.34 12.41
CA PRO A 159 -15.86 -5.49 12.90
C PRO A 159 -15.31 -6.80 12.35
N SER A 160 -15.33 -7.89 13.14
CA SER A 160 -14.64 -9.15 12.82
C SER A 160 -15.01 -9.71 11.43
N LYS A 161 -16.26 -9.60 11.01
CA LYS A 161 -16.73 -10.06 9.69
C LYS A 161 -16.31 -9.15 8.53
N SER A 162 -15.92 -7.93 8.83
CA SER A 162 -15.49 -6.91 7.85
C SER A 162 -13.98 -6.70 7.86
N THR A 163 -13.26 -7.47 8.70
CA THR A 163 -11.80 -7.47 8.74
C THR A 163 -11.23 -8.20 7.53
N GLY A 164 -10.31 -7.56 6.82
CA GLY A 164 -9.60 -8.12 5.69
C GLY A 164 -8.26 -7.45 5.47
N LEU A 165 -7.59 -7.77 4.37
CA LEU A 165 -6.30 -7.16 4.04
C LEU A 165 -6.46 -5.68 3.71
N ASP A 166 -5.44 -4.91 4.03
CA ASP A 166 -5.31 -3.53 3.62
C ASP A 166 -4.80 -3.45 2.17
N CYS A 167 -5.36 -2.55 1.36
CA CYS A 167 -5.00 -2.46 -0.06
C CYS A 167 -3.62 -1.85 -0.28
N ASP A 168 -3.01 -2.15 -1.42
CA ASP A 168 -1.74 -1.54 -1.87
C ASP A 168 -1.91 -0.02 -2.03
N LYS A 169 -1.22 0.74 -1.18
CA LYS A 169 -1.27 2.22 -1.17
C LYS A 169 -0.47 2.84 -2.30
N PHE A 170 0.40 2.06 -2.96
CA PHE A 170 1.19 2.52 -4.09
C PHE A 170 0.56 2.13 -5.44
N SER A 171 -0.61 1.47 -5.43
CA SER A 171 -1.36 1.07 -6.62
C SER A 171 -2.71 1.77 -6.71
N THR A 172 -2.86 2.63 -7.71
CA THR A 172 -4.16 3.27 -8.02
C THR A 172 -5.22 2.24 -8.41
N GLU A 173 -4.82 1.14 -9.06
CA GLU A 173 -5.72 0.04 -9.43
C GLU A 173 -6.26 -0.70 -8.19
N ALA A 174 -5.41 -0.94 -7.19
CA ALA A 174 -5.83 -1.58 -5.95
C ALA A 174 -6.81 -0.69 -5.16
N LEU A 175 -6.57 0.62 -5.13
CA LEU A 175 -7.49 1.58 -4.53
C LEU A 175 -8.82 1.66 -5.29
N ASP A 176 -8.80 1.70 -6.62
CA ASP A 176 -10.01 1.67 -7.44
C ASP A 176 -10.83 0.39 -7.21
N TYR A 177 -10.16 -0.75 -7.09
CA TYR A 177 -10.81 -2.01 -6.76
C TYR A 177 -11.50 -1.94 -5.38
N HIS A 178 -10.79 -1.43 -4.37
CA HIS A 178 -11.32 -1.24 -3.03
C HIS A 178 -12.57 -0.34 -3.03
N LEU A 179 -12.48 0.86 -3.63
CA LEU A 179 -13.58 1.81 -3.71
C LEU A 179 -14.80 1.22 -4.44
N ASN A 180 -14.57 0.47 -5.51
CA ASN A 180 -15.64 -0.21 -6.22
C ASN A 180 -16.34 -1.28 -5.35
N CYS A 181 -15.58 -2.08 -4.60
CA CYS A 181 -16.16 -3.08 -3.69
C CYS A 181 -16.99 -2.43 -2.59
N MET A 182 -16.49 -1.35 -1.99
CA MET A 182 -17.15 -0.65 -0.89
C MET A 182 -18.39 0.10 -1.35
N PHE A 183 -18.31 0.81 -2.48
CA PHE A 183 -19.32 1.80 -2.85
C PHE A 183 -20.20 1.45 -4.05
N LYS A 184 -19.95 0.34 -4.75
CA LYS A 184 -20.72 -0.05 -5.94
C LYS A 184 -22.25 -0.06 -5.72
N ARG A 185 -22.69 -0.49 -4.53
CA ARG A 185 -24.10 -0.57 -4.17
C ARG A 185 -24.68 0.75 -3.67
N LEU A 186 -23.87 1.58 -3.03
CA LEU A 186 -24.29 2.84 -2.41
C LEU A 186 -24.34 3.99 -3.41
N MET A 187 -23.31 4.16 -4.24
CA MET A 187 -23.14 5.35 -5.09
C MET A 187 -24.35 5.68 -5.96
N PRO A 188 -24.98 4.74 -6.70
CA PRO A 188 -26.12 5.08 -7.56
C PRO A 188 -27.34 5.57 -6.79
N ALA A 189 -27.49 5.16 -5.53
CA ALA A 189 -28.60 5.61 -4.67
C ALA A 189 -28.25 6.92 -3.97
N MET A 190 -27.01 7.09 -3.54
CA MET A 190 -26.51 8.33 -2.92
C MET A 190 -26.63 9.51 -3.88
N GLU A 191 -26.24 9.35 -5.14
CA GLU A 191 -26.38 10.38 -6.19
C GLU A 191 -27.84 10.82 -6.42
N LYS A 192 -28.80 9.92 -6.21
CA LYS A 192 -30.24 10.25 -6.34
C LYS A 192 -30.82 10.93 -5.11
N ILE A 193 -30.30 10.64 -3.93
CA ILE A 193 -30.82 11.13 -2.64
C ILE A 193 -30.22 12.49 -2.31
N ALA A 194 -28.89 12.61 -2.35
CA ALA A 194 -28.20 13.84 -1.99
C ALA A 194 -28.27 14.86 -3.14
N LYS A 195 -29.27 15.69 -3.11
CA LYS A 195 -29.45 16.78 -4.08
C LYS A 195 -28.87 18.11 -3.59
N HIS A 196 -28.86 18.32 -2.30
CA HIS A 196 -28.45 19.56 -1.65
C HIS A 196 -27.42 19.31 -0.53
N SER A 197 -27.47 18.16 0.11
CA SER A 197 -26.51 17.78 1.15
C SER A 197 -25.18 17.35 0.55
N LYS A 198 -24.09 17.69 1.23
CA LYS A 198 -22.77 17.23 0.87
C LYS A 198 -22.55 15.83 1.41
N ILE A 199 -21.95 14.99 0.60
CA ILE A 199 -21.48 13.66 0.97
C ILE A 199 -19.97 13.72 1.10
N GLY A 200 -19.43 13.17 2.19
CA GLY A 200 -18.02 13.07 2.44
C GLY A 200 -17.52 11.62 2.57
N LEU A 201 -16.30 11.38 2.15
CA LEU A 201 -15.55 10.17 2.45
C LEU A 201 -14.27 10.50 3.19
N LEU A 202 -13.94 9.67 4.18
CA LEU A 202 -12.86 9.88 5.11
C LEU A 202 -11.76 8.81 4.92
N ILE A 203 -10.52 9.26 4.85
CA ILE A 203 -9.34 8.49 5.25
C ILE A 203 -8.90 9.05 6.60
N ASP A 204 -9.00 8.24 7.62
CA ASP A 204 -8.61 8.59 8.98
C ASP A 204 -7.08 8.60 9.18
N SER A 205 -6.60 8.73 10.40
CA SER A 205 -5.18 8.62 10.72
C SER A 205 -4.59 7.30 10.19
N TYR A 206 -3.36 7.37 9.66
CA TYR A 206 -2.73 6.18 9.11
C TYR A 206 -2.16 5.30 10.22
N GLU A 207 -2.85 4.23 10.57
CA GLU A 207 -2.50 3.33 11.66
C GLU A 207 -2.13 1.90 11.23
N THR A 208 -2.00 1.67 9.94
CA THR A 208 -1.47 0.43 9.37
C THR A 208 0.04 0.53 9.21
N GLY A 209 0.76 -0.56 9.24
CA GLY A 209 2.21 -0.53 9.16
C GLY A 209 2.75 -0.08 7.79
N ASP A 210 4.06 0.06 7.70
CA ASP A 210 4.75 0.49 6.49
C ASP A 210 4.61 -0.52 5.35
N GLN A 211 4.45 0.00 4.15
CA GLN A 211 4.60 -0.68 2.87
C GLN A 211 5.91 -0.24 2.23
N ASP A 212 6.65 -1.14 1.58
CA ASP A 212 7.93 -0.80 0.98
C ASP A 212 8.07 -1.21 -0.49
N TRP A 213 7.04 -1.83 -1.07
CA TRP A 213 7.08 -2.27 -2.46
C TRP A 213 5.73 -2.18 -3.16
N THR A 214 5.79 -2.11 -4.49
CA THR A 214 4.71 -2.37 -5.45
C THR A 214 5.35 -2.76 -6.79
N SER A 215 4.58 -3.34 -7.71
CA SER A 215 5.12 -3.95 -8.94
C SER A 215 5.87 -2.98 -9.85
N ASP A 216 5.48 -1.73 -9.92
CA ASP A 216 6.12 -0.71 -10.76
C ASP A 216 7.05 0.24 -9.99
N MET A 217 7.37 -0.08 -8.74
CA MET A 217 8.34 0.67 -7.91
C MET A 217 9.66 0.94 -8.64
N PRO A 218 10.29 -0.03 -9.35
CA PRO A 218 11.54 0.24 -10.06
C PRO A 218 11.41 1.31 -11.13
N ALA A 219 10.35 1.27 -11.93
CA ALA A 219 10.12 2.26 -12.99
C ALA A 219 9.83 3.65 -12.43
N TYR A 220 9.02 3.73 -11.38
CA TYR A 220 8.73 5.00 -10.72
C TYR A 220 9.99 5.60 -10.06
N PHE A 221 10.81 4.76 -9.42
CA PHE A 221 12.08 5.19 -8.82
C PHE A 221 13.03 5.76 -9.87
N GLU A 222 13.23 5.04 -10.98
CA GLU A 222 14.11 5.49 -12.06
C GLU A 222 13.63 6.80 -12.69
N GLN A 223 12.32 6.92 -12.92
CA GLN A 223 11.72 8.15 -13.43
C GLN A 223 11.93 9.35 -12.48
N SER A 224 11.81 9.10 -11.17
CA SER A 224 11.90 10.17 -10.15
C SER A 224 13.33 10.62 -9.86
N HIS A 225 14.30 9.70 -9.91
CA HIS A 225 15.68 9.95 -9.48
C HIS A 225 16.73 9.82 -10.58
N GLY A 226 16.37 9.30 -11.77
CA GLY A 226 17.26 9.22 -12.92
C GLY A 226 18.34 8.14 -12.83
N TYR A 227 18.16 7.13 -11.93
CA TYR A 227 19.04 5.98 -11.86
C TYR A 227 18.26 4.70 -11.48
N GLU A 228 18.81 3.55 -11.89
CA GLU A 228 18.18 2.25 -11.67
C GLU A 228 18.17 1.85 -10.18
N LEU A 229 17.06 1.32 -9.71
CA LEU A 229 16.89 0.87 -8.33
C LEU A 229 17.63 -0.44 -8.04
N TYR A 230 17.69 -1.39 -9.00
CA TYR A 230 18.14 -2.76 -8.72
C TYR A 230 19.57 -2.84 -8.16
N PRO A 231 20.57 -2.02 -8.56
CA PRO A 231 21.91 -2.15 -8.01
C PRO A 231 21.98 -1.79 -6.52
N PHE A 232 20.97 -1.10 -6.00
CA PHE A 232 20.88 -0.72 -4.59
C PHE A 232 19.94 -1.61 -3.77
N LEU A 233 19.28 -2.60 -4.35
CA LEU A 233 18.45 -3.54 -3.58
C LEU A 233 19.22 -4.26 -2.46
N PRO A 234 20.51 -4.60 -2.60
CA PRO A 234 21.29 -5.17 -1.51
C PRO A 234 21.36 -4.28 -0.26
N VAL A 235 21.16 -2.95 -0.40
CA VAL A 235 21.10 -2.02 0.73
C VAL A 235 19.93 -2.34 1.66
N LEU A 236 18.79 -2.77 1.10
CA LEU A 236 17.62 -3.18 1.88
C LEU A 236 17.90 -4.43 2.73
N ALA A 237 18.91 -5.24 2.31
CA ALA A 237 19.46 -6.36 3.06
C ALA A 237 20.71 -5.99 3.91
N ASN A 238 20.84 -4.72 4.30
CA ASN A 238 21.92 -4.19 5.14
C ASN A 238 23.33 -4.32 4.51
N LYS A 239 23.45 -4.37 3.19
CA LYS A 239 24.74 -4.29 2.51
C LYS A 239 25.11 -2.82 2.24
N ILE A 240 26.40 -2.53 2.14
CA ILE A 240 26.89 -1.20 1.75
C ILE A 240 27.23 -1.26 0.26
N VAL A 241 26.58 -0.42 -0.54
CA VAL A 241 26.82 -0.31 -1.99
C VAL A 241 27.55 0.99 -2.28
N GLU A 242 28.63 0.93 -3.04
CA GLU A 242 29.52 1.99 -3.47
C GLU A 242 30.26 2.67 -2.32
N SER A 243 29.53 3.17 -1.32
CA SER A 243 30.02 3.80 -0.10
C SER A 243 28.91 3.90 0.94
N GLU A 244 29.26 4.20 2.19
CA GLU A 244 28.25 4.51 3.23
C GLU A 244 27.42 5.72 2.87
N GLU A 245 28.01 6.71 2.21
CA GLU A 245 27.30 7.92 1.78
C GLU A 245 26.31 7.61 0.66
N SER A 246 26.72 6.86 -0.38
CA SER A 246 25.84 6.42 -1.45
C SER A 246 24.68 5.57 -0.91
N THR A 247 24.96 4.69 0.04
CA THR A 247 23.95 3.89 0.72
C THR A 247 22.93 4.75 1.45
N LYS A 248 23.38 5.79 2.18
CA LYS A 248 22.48 6.72 2.88
C LYS A 248 21.64 7.56 1.91
N ARG A 249 22.24 8.02 0.81
CA ARG A 249 21.51 8.75 -0.24
C ARG A 249 20.43 7.89 -0.87
N PHE A 250 20.77 6.66 -1.26
CA PHE A 250 19.77 5.72 -1.76
C PHE A 250 18.62 5.49 -0.77
N LEU A 251 18.91 5.26 0.52
CA LEU A 251 17.86 5.08 1.54
C LEU A 251 16.98 6.34 1.69
N PHE A 252 17.55 7.53 1.51
CA PHE A 252 16.78 8.77 1.49
C PHE A 252 15.87 8.82 0.25
N ASP A 253 16.41 8.56 -0.93
CA ASP A 253 15.67 8.57 -2.19
C ASP A 253 14.55 7.51 -2.18
N PHE A 254 14.85 6.32 -1.66
CA PHE A 254 13.86 5.24 -1.52
C PHE A 254 12.71 5.61 -0.57
N ARG A 255 13.02 6.27 0.55
CA ARG A 255 11.98 6.80 1.45
C ARG A 255 11.15 7.88 0.76
N ARG A 256 11.81 8.76 0.02
CA ARG A 256 11.16 9.85 -0.72
C ARG A 256 10.17 9.31 -1.75
N VAL A 257 10.60 8.34 -2.56
CA VAL A 257 9.72 7.66 -3.53
C VAL A 257 8.50 7.05 -2.85
N ARG A 258 8.68 6.37 -1.72
CA ARG A 258 7.55 5.80 -0.96
C ARG A 258 6.58 6.87 -0.48
N ALA A 259 7.09 7.99 0.02
CA ALA A 259 6.25 9.11 0.48
C ALA A 259 5.50 9.76 -0.69
N ASP A 260 6.16 9.96 -1.81
CA ASP A 260 5.56 10.54 -3.02
C ASP A 260 4.46 9.62 -3.59
N MET A 261 4.75 8.32 -3.76
CA MET A 261 3.74 7.35 -4.20
C MET A 261 2.55 7.29 -3.25
N PHE A 262 2.80 7.35 -1.94
CA PHE A 262 1.75 7.33 -0.93
C PHE A 262 0.84 8.56 -1.02
N ALA A 263 1.43 9.75 -1.11
CA ALA A 263 0.66 10.97 -1.24
C ALA A 263 -0.11 11.04 -2.57
N GLU A 264 0.54 10.72 -3.68
CA GLU A 264 -0.04 10.86 -5.03
C GLU A 264 -1.02 9.75 -5.38
N ARG A 265 -0.61 8.48 -5.15
CA ARG A 265 -1.35 7.30 -5.63
C ARG A 265 -2.43 6.83 -4.66
N TYR A 266 -2.28 7.14 -3.37
CA TYR A 266 -3.31 6.83 -2.39
C TYR A 266 -4.20 8.05 -2.14
N TYR A 267 -3.70 9.10 -1.48
CA TYR A 267 -4.52 10.27 -1.13
C TYR A 267 -4.95 11.09 -2.36
N GLY A 268 -4.03 11.41 -3.25
CA GLY A 268 -4.32 12.18 -4.46
C GLY A 268 -5.28 11.45 -5.41
N HIS A 269 -5.08 10.13 -5.59
CA HIS A 269 -5.99 9.33 -6.41
C HIS A 269 -7.36 9.17 -5.75
N PHE A 270 -7.42 8.97 -4.43
CA PHE A 270 -8.68 8.94 -3.67
C PHE A 270 -9.46 10.24 -3.86
N GLN A 271 -8.82 11.39 -3.67
CA GLN A 271 -9.44 12.70 -3.89
C GLN A 271 -9.96 12.85 -5.33
N LYS A 272 -9.17 12.47 -6.32
CA LYS A 272 -9.58 12.50 -7.73
C LYS A 272 -10.84 11.67 -7.95
N ARG A 273 -10.90 10.44 -7.44
CA ARG A 273 -12.05 9.54 -7.59
C ARG A 273 -13.32 10.07 -6.89
N CYS A 274 -13.14 10.66 -5.71
CA CYS A 274 -14.23 11.30 -4.96
C CYS A 274 -14.75 12.55 -5.69
N LYS A 275 -13.84 13.40 -6.17
CA LYS A 275 -14.19 14.61 -6.92
C LYS A 275 -14.98 14.34 -8.19
N GLU A 276 -14.65 13.24 -8.93
CA GLU A 276 -15.41 12.80 -10.11
C GLU A 276 -16.89 12.48 -9.79
N LYS A 277 -17.18 12.24 -8.51
CA LYS A 277 -18.53 11.93 -7.98
C LYS A 277 -19.15 13.09 -7.16
N GLY A 278 -18.49 14.22 -7.07
CA GLY A 278 -18.95 15.34 -6.25
C GLY A 278 -18.88 15.07 -4.74
N ILE A 279 -18.01 14.16 -4.31
CA ILE A 279 -17.83 13.78 -2.91
C ILE A 279 -16.67 14.59 -2.33
N ILE A 280 -16.87 15.14 -1.12
CA ILE A 280 -15.85 15.86 -0.34
C ILE A 280 -14.94 14.84 0.36
N THR A 281 -13.66 15.08 0.34
CA THR A 281 -12.68 14.22 1.01
C THR A 281 -12.22 14.82 2.33
N TYR A 282 -12.19 13.97 3.36
CA TYR A 282 -11.70 14.28 4.70
C TYR A 282 -10.49 13.40 5.02
N THR A 283 -9.54 13.90 5.79
CA THR A 283 -8.45 13.10 6.32
C THR A 283 -7.90 13.62 7.63
N GLU A 284 -7.34 12.73 8.41
CA GLU A 284 -6.38 13.00 9.47
C GLU A 284 -4.97 12.73 8.92
N PRO A 285 -4.25 13.76 8.43
CA PRO A 285 -3.02 13.57 7.68
C PRO A 285 -1.81 13.30 8.60
N TYR A 286 -1.90 12.32 9.47
CA TYR A 286 -0.84 11.93 10.39
C TYR A 286 -0.83 10.42 10.66
N GLY A 287 0.24 9.95 11.31
CA GLY A 287 0.50 8.55 11.61
C GLY A 287 1.40 7.90 10.55
N GLY A 288 2.08 6.83 10.91
CA GLY A 288 2.95 6.05 10.02
C GLY A 288 4.28 6.71 9.63
N ASN A 289 5.28 5.87 9.33
CA ASN A 289 6.64 6.34 8.98
C ASN A 289 6.84 6.62 7.48
N MET A 290 5.84 6.32 6.64
CA MET A 290 5.92 6.55 5.18
C MET A 290 5.43 7.94 4.78
N MET A 291 4.68 8.61 5.66
CA MET A 291 3.93 9.81 5.33
C MET A 291 4.81 11.05 5.45
N GLU A 292 4.66 11.94 4.48
CA GLU A 292 5.00 13.35 4.59
C GLU A 292 3.68 14.09 4.85
N GLU A 293 3.39 14.41 6.10
CA GLU A 293 2.08 14.88 6.57
C GLU A 293 1.54 16.08 5.77
N LEU A 294 2.37 17.08 5.52
CA LEU A 294 1.97 18.26 4.75
C LEU A 294 1.72 17.94 3.29
N GLN A 295 2.46 16.98 2.71
CA GLN A 295 2.27 16.55 1.34
C GLN A 295 0.96 15.79 1.17
N VAL A 296 0.57 15.00 2.16
CA VAL A 296 -0.72 14.31 2.21
C VAL A 296 -1.85 15.31 2.46
N ALA A 297 -1.70 16.20 3.43
CA ALA A 297 -2.70 17.20 3.80
C ALA A 297 -3.17 18.06 2.61
N GLN A 298 -2.27 18.38 1.70
CA GLN A 298 -2.60 19.19 0.51
C GLN A 298 -3.39 18.42 -0.57
N GLN A 299 -3.47 17.09 -0.48
CA GLN A 299 -4.17 16.26 -1.48
C GLN A 299 -5.69 16.29 -1.29
N LEU A 300 -6.18 16.49 -0.09
CA LEU A 300 -7.60 16.33 0.27
C LEU A 300 -8.28 17.67 0.58
N ASP A 301 -9.61 17.67 0.56
CA ASP A 301 -10.38 18.91 0.69
C ASP A 301 -10.40 19.46 2.13
N ILE A 302 -10.50 18.56 3.13
CA ILE A 302 -10.61 18.92 4.54
C ILE A 302 -9.66 18.09 5.38
N ASN A 303 -8.80 18.79 6.12
CA ASN A 303 -7.90 18.18 7.09
C ASN A 303 -8.49 18.28 8.49
N MET A 304 -8.38 17.23 9.25
CA MET A 304 -8.84 17.09 10.63
C MET A 304 -7.68 16.76 11.57
N GLY A 305 -7.94 16.78 12.86
CA GLY A 305 -7.01 16.36 13.89
C GLY A 305 -7.72 16.12 15.21
N GLU A 306 -7.12 15.28 16.04
CA GLU A 306 -7.58 15.01 17.41
C GLU A 306 -6.97 16.01 18.38
N PHE A 307 -7.71 16.37 19.45
CA PHE A 307 -7.29 17.31 20.48
C PHE A 307 -7.37 16.69 21.87
#